data_5a9e3dd2cc38c16c33fa4fca067a7e68
#
_entry.id   5a9e3dd2cc38c16c33fa4fca067a7e68
#
_cell.length_a   1.000
_cell.length_b   1.000
_cell.length_c   1.000
_cell.angle_alpha   90.00
_cell.angle_beta   90.00
_cell.angle_gamma   90.00
#
_symmetry.space_group_name_H-M   'P 1'
#
loop_
_entity.id
_entity.type
_entity.pdbx_description
1 polymer ?
#
loop_
_entity_poly.entity_id
_entity_poly.type
_entity_poly.pdbx_seq_one_letter_code
_entity_poly.pdbx_strand_id
1 'polypeptide(L)'
;MKQTLLFILLALVGIAPTMGQNALNAKADNIVGTYTGTKNDDRFKARITRQADDTYKAQVFWVENDRDEDGNKILDRKNPDKSLRNTPCDRIVLFSGLQYNKEDQCWDGTKIYDPHRGIRAKMKAWFTKDGRLCIKGTLFGICESVYWQRLP
;
A
#
# COMPACT_ATOMS: atom_id res chain seq x y z
N MET A 1 59.02 -40.89 15.23
CA MET A 1 57.94 -40.06 15.85
C MET A 1 57.23 -39.31 14.73
N LYS A 2 56.03 -39.72 14.46
CA LYS A 2 55.20 -39.05 13.43
C LYS A 2 54.30 -38.03 14.14
N GLN A 3 54.54 -36.74 13.93
CA GLN A 3 53.69 -35.68 14.42
C GLN A 3 52.50 -35.54 13.46
N THR A 4 51.31 -35.87 13.96
CA THR A 4 50.03 -35.67 13.24
C THR A 4 49.61 -34.22 13.45
N LEU A 5 49.69 -33.41 12.39
CA LEU A 5 49.25 -32.03 12.41
C LEU A 5 47.72 -32.04 12.26
N LEU A 6 46.97 -31.71 13.31
CA LEU A 6 45.52 -31.57 13.31
C LEU A 6 45.17 -30.18 12.77
N PHE A 7 44.70 -30.10 11.53
CA PHE A 7 44.11 -28.88 10.98
C PHE A 7 42.71 -28.69 11.54
N ILE A 8 42.57 -27.75 12.46
CA ILE A 8 41.25 -27.26 12.90
C ILE A 8 40.75 -26.32 11.81
N LEU A 9 39.81 -26.80 11.01
CA LEU A 9 39.08 -25.97 10.04
C LEU A 9 38.08 -25.11 10.81
N LEU A 10 38.45 -23.86 11.07
CA LEU A 10 37.55 -22.86 11.67
C LEU A 10 36.53 -22.44 10.60
N ALA A 11 35.34 -23.03 10.63
CA ALA A 11 34.22 -22.59 9.79
C ALA A 11 33.78 -21.20 10.27
N LEU A 12 34.20 -20.16 9.58
CA LEU A 12 33.62 -18.82 9.70
C LEU A 12 32.18 -18.88 9.18
N VAL A 13 31.26 -19.11 10.10
CA VAL A 13 29.83 -18.85 9.81
C VAL A 13 29.71 -17.35 9.65
N GLY A 14 29.73 -16.88 8.41
CA GLY A 14 29.41 -15.51 8.06
C GLY A 14 27.96 -15.24 8.46
N ILE A 15 27.77 -14.53 9.56
CA ILE A 15 26.47 -13.94 9.90
C ILE A 15 26.25 -12.85 8.86
N ALA A 16 25.50 -13.18 7.79
CA ALA A 16 24.96 -12.16 6.89
C ALA A 16 24.14 -11.19 7.76
N PRO A 17 24.36 -9.87 7.65
CA PRO A 17 23.51 -8.93 8.35
C PRO A 17 22.08 -9.16 7.89
N THR A 18 21.23 -9.69 8.75
CA THR A 18 19.79 -9.69 8.54
C THR A 18 19.37 -8.23 8.45
N MET A 19 19.14 -7.74 7.24
CA MET A 19 18.44 -6.47 7.02
C MET A 19 17.19 -6.56 7.88
N GLY A 20 17.12 -5.76 8.95
CA GLY A 20 16.07 -5.85 9.95
C GLY A 20 14.70 -5.81 9.26
N GLN A 21 14.00 -6.94 9.29
CA GLN A 21 12.66 -7.06 8.72
C GLN A 21 11.76 -6.04 9.43
N ASN A 22 11.07 -5.21 8.69
CA ASN A 22 10.13 -4.27 9.28
C ASN A 22 8.96 -5.05 9.89
N ALA A 23 8.84 -5.01 11.23
CA ALA A 23 7.81 -5.72 11.98
C ALA A 23 6.38 -5.39 11.49
N LEU A 24 6.16 -4.19 10.96
CA LEU A 24 4.87 -3.80 10.37
C LEU A 24 4.53 -4.60 9.11
N ASN A 25 5.51 -5.15 8.41
CA ASN A 25 5.29 -6.00 7.23
C ASN A 25 5.16 -7.49 7.56
N ALA A 26 5.35 -7.89 8.82
CA ALA A 26 5.40 -9.30 9.22
C ALA A 26 4.03 -9.97 9.34
N LYS A 27 2.95 -9.21 9.44
CA LYS A 27 1.58 -9.73 9.63
C LYS A 27 0.61 -9.08 8.66
N ALA A 28 -0.26 -9.89 8.07
CA ALA A 28 -1.25 -9.48 7.07
C ALA A 28 -2.15 -8.32 7.56
N ASP A 29 -2.68 -8.41 8.78
CA ASP A 29 -3.63 -7.43 9.33
C ASP A 29 -2.99 -6.12 9.79
N ASN A 30 -1.66 -6.02 9.76
CA ASN A 30 -0.99 -4.77 10.11
C ASN A 30 -1.35 -3.61 9.17
N ILE A 31 -1.83 -3.91 7.96
CA ILE A 31 -2.29 -2.88 7.02
C ILE A 31 -3.66 -2.29 7.40
N VAL A 32 -4.46 -2.98 8.21
CA VAL A 32 -5.78 -2.50 8.63
C VAL A 32 -5.65 -1.24 9.47
N GLY A 33 -6.39 -0.20 9.12
CA GLY A 33 -6.35 1.06 9.83
C GLY A 33 -6.85 2.25 9.01
N THR A 34 -6.68 3.43 9.58
CA THR A 34 -7.04 4.71 8.99
C THR A 34 -5.77 5.45 8.60
N TYR A 35 -5.79 6.05 7.42
CA TYR A 35 -4.63 6.70 6.83
C TYR A 35 -4.99 8.06 6.27
N THR A 36 -4.01 8.96 6.22
CA THR A 36 -4.07 10.19 5.43
C THR A 36 -3.01 10.15 4.35
N GLY A 37 -3.32 10.71 3.21
CA GLY A 37 -2.42 10.92 2.09
C GLY A 37 -2.70 12.26 1.42
N THR A 38 -1.82 12.64 0.51
CA THR A 38 -1.96 13.86 -0.31
C THR A 38 -1.86 13.47 -1.77
N LYS A 39 -2.72 14.03 -2.59
CA LYS A 39 -2.67 13.91 -4.05
C LYS A 39 -3.02 15.25 -4.68
N ASN A 40 -2.13 15.79 -5.53
CA ASN A 40 -2.29 17.11 -6.17
C ASN A 40 -2.63 18.23 -5.16
N ASP A 41 -1.90 18.25 -4.03
CA ASP A 41 -2.05 19.19 -2.91
C ASP A 41 -3.34 19.03 -2.09
N ASP A 42 -4.26 18.15 -2.50
CA ASP A 42 -5.43 17.79 -1.70
C ASP A 42 -5.15 16.66 -0.73
N ARG A 43 -5.50 16.86 0.52
CA ARG A 43 -5.46 15.80 1.54
C ARG A 43 -6.72 14.97 1.51
N PHE A 44 -6.55 13.69 1.76
CA PHE A 44 -7.66 12.76 1.93
C PHE A 44 -7.41 11.81 3.10
N LYS A 45 -8.47 11.18 3.58
CA LYS A 45 -8.41 10.09 4.56
C LYS A 45 -9.08 8.87 3.97
N ALA A 46 -8.42 7.72 4.12
CA ALA A 46 -8.93 6.43 3.68
C ALA A 46 -8.85 5.41 4.82
N ARG A 47 -9.77 4.45 4.79
CA ARG A 47 -9.77 3.32 5.72
C ARG A 47 -9.47 2.05 4.97
N ILE A 48 -8.51 1.27 5.48
CA ILE A 48 -8.23 -0.09 5.01
C ILE A 48 -8.91 -1.07 5.96
N THR A 49 -9.73 -1.95 5.40
CA THR A 49 -10.47 -2.98 6.15
C THR A 49 -10.19 -4.36 5.56
N ARG A 50 -10.17 -5.38 6.43
CA ARG A 50 -10.18 -6.79 6.01
C ARG A 50 -11.56 -7.17 5.55
N GLN A 51 -11.65 -7.91 4.46
CA GLN A 51 -12.87 -8.44 3.89
C GLN A 51 -13.08 -9.90 4.33
N ALA A 52 -14.29 -10.44 4.12
CA ALA A 52 -14.63 -11.81 4.52
C ALA A 52 -13.79 -12.89 3.79
N ASP A 53 -13.24 -12.58 2.63
CA ASP A 53 -12.35 -13.44 1.83
C ASP A 53 -10.86 -13.28 2.17
N ASP A 54 -10.55 -12.67 3.32
CA ASP A 54 -9.19 -12.39 3.80
C ASP A 54 -8.38 -11.44 2.91
N THR A 55 -9.03 -10.73 2.01
CA THR A 55 -8.42 -9.62 1.25
C THR A 55 -8.65 -8.27 1.93
N TYR A 56 -8.03 -7.22 1.41
CA TYR A 56 -8.13 -5.87 1.97
C TYR A 56 -8.72 -4.91 0.95
N LYS A 57 -9.53 -3.97 1.47
CA LYS A 57 -10.17 -2.89 0.71
C LYS A 57 -9.81 -1.54 1.32
N ALA A 58 -9.48 -0.55 0.49
CA ALA A 58 -9.37 0.84 0.91
C ALA A 58 -10.49 1.69 0.33
N GLN A 59 -11.13 2.47 1.20
CA GLN A 59 -12.17 3.41 0.82
C GLN A 59 -11.89 4.78 1.43
N VAL A 60 -12.01 5.83 0.62
CA VAL A 60 -11.96 7.21 1.06
C VAL A 60 -13.20 7.52 1.90
N PHE A 61 -13.04 8.27 2.98
CA PHE A 61 -14.14 8.72 3.81
C PHE A 61 -14.10 10.23 4.11
N TRP A 62 -13.04 10.92 3.69
CA TRP A 62 -12.89 12.36 3.82
C TRP A 62 -11.91 12.88 2.77
N VAL A 63 -12.24 14.03 2.18
CA VAL A 63 -11.39 14.81 1.25
C VAL A 63 -11.43 16.26 1.67
N GLU A 64 -10.29 16.95 1.65
CA GLU A 64 -10.16 18.33 2.11
C GLU A 64 -11.02 19.29 1.27
N ASN A 65 -10.90 19.20 -0.06
CA ASN A 65 -11.67 19.99 -1.02
C ASN A 65 -12.69 19.07 -1.71
N ASP A 66 -13.81 18.78 -1.04
CA ASP A 66 -14.80 17.83 -1.49
C ASP A 66 -15.98 18.47 -2.28
N ARG A 67 -15.89 19.79 -2.52
CA ARG A 67 -16.90 20.56 -3.25
C ARG A 67 -16.29 21.40 -4.35
N ASP A 68 -17.04 21.59 -5.43
CA ASP A 68 -16.71 22.50 -6.52
C ASP A 68 -17.00 23.96 -6.15
N GLU A 69 -16.72 24.88 -7.08
CA GLU A 69 -16.94 26.32 -6.90
C GLU A 69 -18.42 26.70 -6.68
N ASP A 70 -19.34 25.86 -7.18
CA ASP A 70 -20.78 26.02 -7.00
C ASP A 70 -21.31 25.40 -5.70
N GLY A 71 -20.42 24.79 -4.89
CA GLY A 71 -20.76 24.14 -3.62
C GLY A 71 -21.28 22.73 -3.77
N ASN A 72 -21.29 22.15 -4.98
CA ASN A 72 -21.74 20.78 -5.22
C ASN A 72 -20.66 19.79 -4.84
N LYS A 73 -21.08 18.62 -4.35
CA LYS A 73 -20.15 17.51 -4.05
C LYS A 73 -19.42 17.08 -5.31
N ILE A 74 -18.07 17.01 -5.24
CA ILE A 74 -17.25 16.47 -6.33
C ILE A 74 -17.53 14.98 -6.47
N LEU A 75 -17.76 14.53 -7.71
CA LEU A 75 -18.08 13.15 -8.04
C LEU A 75 -16.94 12.51 -8.86
N ASP A 76 -16.88 11.20 -8.85
CA ASP A 76 -15.86 10.39 -9.55
C ASP A 76 -16.14 10.30 -11.07
N ARG A 77 -16.25 11.44 -11.73
CA ARG A 77 -16.65 11.56 -13.15
C ARG A 77 -15.73 10.86 -14.14
N LYS A 78 -14.45 10.66 -13.78
CA LYS A 78 -13.45 10.00 -14.62
C LYS A 78 -13.41 8.49 -14.45
N ASN A 79 -14.27 7.90 -13.58
CA ASN A 79 -14.26 6.46 -13.37
C ASN A 79 -14.48 5.72 -14.69
N PRO A 80 -13.60 4.75 -15.07
CA PRO A 80 -13.79 3.93 -16.27
C PRO A 80 -15.08 3.12 -16.20
N ASP A 81 -15.52 2.72 -15.01
CA ASP A 81 -16.86 2.16 -14.81
C ASP A 81 -17.90 3.29 -14.72
N LYS A 82 -18.74 3.36 -15.76
CA LYS A 82 -19.78 4.41 -15.87
C LYS A 82 -20.78 4.38 -14.72
N SER A 83 -21.03 3.22 -14.11
CA SER A 83 -21.98 3.06 -12.99
C SER A 83 -21.45 3.74 -11.71
N LEU A 84 -20.13 3.96 -11.60
CA LEU A 84 -19.48 4.57 -10.44
C LEU A 84 -19.25 6.08 -10.59
N ARG A 85 -19.54 6.68 -11.73
CA ARG A 85 -19.26 8.11 -12.01
C ARG A 85 -20.06 9.11 -11.15
N ASN A 86 -21.09 8.65 -10.48
CA ASN A 86 -21.87 9.45 -9.52
C ASN A 86 -21.44 9.21 -8.07
N THR A 87 -20.38 8.44 -7.83
CA THR A 87 -19.83 8.23 -6.49
C THR A 87 -19.20 9.52 -5.97
N PRO A 88 -19.58 10.01 -4.78
CA PRO A 88 -18.93 11.16 -4.15
C PRO A 88 -17.45 10.89 -3.89
N CYS A 89 -16.61 11.92 -4.02
CA CYS A 89 -15.15 11.79 -3.86
C CYS A 89 -14.74 11.20 -2.50
N ASP A 90 -15.51 11.43 -1.45
CA ASP A 90 -15.29 10.88 -0.11
C ASP A 90 -15.90 9.48 0.10
N ARG A 91 -16.31 8.79 -0.96
CA ARG A 91 -16.83 7.41 -0.95
C ARG A 91 -16.12 6.49 -1.92
N ILE A 92 -15.12 6.98 -2.64
CA ILE A 92 -14.41 6.22 -3.66
C ILE A 92 -13.65 5.04 -3.03
N VAL A 93 -13.81 3.86 -3.64
CA VAL A 93 -12.98 2.68 -3.34
C VAL A 93 -11.70 2.77 -4.16
N LEU A 94 -10.56 2.90 -3.49
CA LEU A 94 -9.26 3.02 -4.12
C LEU A 94 -8.70 1.67 -4.58
N PHE A 95 -8.92 0.63 -3.79
CA PHE A 95 -8.63 -0.75 -4.15
C PHE A 95 -9.49 -1.73 -3.36
N SER A 96 -9.64 -2.93 -3.91
CA SER A 96 -10.28 -4.08 -3.27
C SER A 96 -9.58 -5.36 -3.73
N GLY A 97 -9.67 -6.44 -2.95
CA GLY A 97 -9.03 -7.70 -3.28
C GLY A 97 -7.50 -7.71 -3.11
N LEU A 98 -6.95 -6.76 -2.34
CA LEU A 98 -5.52 -6.73 -2.03
C LEU A 98 -5.16 -7.91 -1.13
N GLN A 99 -4.12 -8.66 -1.48
CA GLN A 99 -3.68 -9.86 -0.78
C GLN A 99 -2.36 -9.64 -0.06
N TYR A 100 -2.15 -10.36 1.05
CA TYR A 100 -0.87 -10.37 1.74
C TYR A 100 0.03 -11.47 1.19
N ASN A 101 1.21 -11.09 0.72
CA ASN A 101 2.28 -11.98 0.30
C ASN A 101 3.25 -12.19 1.47
N LYS A 102 3.18 -13.38 2.08
CA LYS A 102 3.99 -13.71 3.25
C LYS A 102 5.47 -13.84 2.94
N GLU A 103 5.83 -14.32 1.74
CA GLU A 103 7.22 -14.50 1.33
C GLU A 103 7.91 -13.15 1.14
N ASP A 104 7.26 -12.23 0.44
CA ASP A 104 7.77 -10.90 0.16
C ASP A 104 7.49 -9.90 1.30
N GLN A 105 6.67 -10.27 2.29
CA GLN A 105 6.22 -9.40 3.38
C GLN A 105 5.66 -8.06 2.87
N CYS A 106 4.72 -8.15 1.97
CA CYS A 106 4.06 -7.01 1.34
C CYS A 106 2.62 -7.36 0.97
N TRP A 107 1.89 -6.39 0.44
CA TRP A 107 0.52 -6.58 -0.06
C TRP A 107 0.51 -6.29 -1.55
N ASP A 108 -0.09 -7.17 -2.35
CA ASP A 108 -0.18 -7.08 -3.81
C ASP A 108 -1.43 -7.79 -4.36
N GLY A 109 -1.43 -8.16 -5.65
CA GLY A 109 -2.48 -8.99 -6.28
C GLY A 109 -3.69 -8.20 -6.77
N THR A 110 -3.71 -6.87 -6.68
CA THR A 110 -4.80 -6.04 -7.19
C THR A 110 -4.29 -4.77 -7.88
N LYS A 111 -5.21 -3.88 -8.25
CA LYS A 111 -4.92 -2.57 -8.83
C LYS A 111 -5.43 -1.45 -7.93
N ILE A 112 -4.66 -0.38 -7.82
CA ILE A 112 -5.09 0.87 -7.20
C ILE A 112 -5.73 1.78 -8.26
N TYR A 113 -6.80 2.44 -7.88
CA TYR A 113 -7.51 3.42 -8.68
C TYR A 113 -7.03 4.84 -8.37
N ASP A 114 -6.72 5.62 -9.38
CA ASP A 114 -6.42 7.06 -9.31
C ASP A 114 -7.62 7.85 -9.85
N PRO A 115 -8.43 8.47 -8.98
CA PRO A 115 -9.63 9.22 -9.41
C PRO A 115 -9.29 10.48 -10.21
N HIS A 116 -8.14 11.11 -9.99
CA HIS A 116 -7.74 12.32 -10.72
C HIS A 116 -7.48 12.04 -12.20
N ARG A 117 -6.90 10.86 -12.50
CA ARG A 117 -6.60 10.43 -13.87
C ARG A 117 -7.62 9.46 -14.44
N GLY A 118 -8.46 8.85 -13.62
CA GLY A 118 -9.43 7.84 -14.04
C GLY A 118 -8.78 6.54 -14.50
N ILE A 119 -7.64 6.16 -13.91
CA ILE A 119 -6.84 4.99 -14.30
C ILE A 119 -6.66 4.02 -13.14
N ARG A 120 -6.34 2.77 -13.48
CA ARG A 120 -6.00 1.71 -12.53
C ARG A 120 -4.59 1.18 -12.82
N ALA A 121 -3.75 1.11 -11.81
CA ALA A 121 -2.38 0.61 -11.90
C ALA A 121 -2.20 -0.63 -11.03
N LYS A 122 -1.40 -1.61 -11.46
CA LYS A 122 -0.99 -2.72 -10.59
C LYS A 122 -0.35 -2.15 -9.35
N MET A 123 -0.71 -2.66 -8.16
CA MET A 123 -0.17 -2.12 -6.92
C MET A 123 0.64 -3.13 -6.13
N LYS A 124 1.61 -2.61 -5.40
CA LYS A 124 2.33 -3.27 -4.31
C LYS A 124 2.41 -2.29 -3.14
N ALA A 125 2.19 -2.77 -1.91
CA ALA A 125 2.24 -1.94 -0.73
C ALA A 125 3.12 -2.56 0.36
N TRP A 126 3.80 -1.73 1.13
CA TRP A 126 4.61 -2.14 2.29
C TRP A 126 4.83 -0.96 3.22
N PHE A 127 5.12 -1.24 4.48
CA PHE A 127 5.53 -0.20 5.41
C PHE A 127 7.01 0.10 5.27
N THR A 128 7.34 1.37 5.18
CA THR A 128 8.71 1.87 5.21
C THR A 128 9.27 1.87 6.64
N LYS A 129 10.58 2.04 6.79
CA LYS A 129 11.25 2.05 8.10
C LYS A 129 10.70 3.12 9.06
N ASP A 130 10.23 4.25 8.52
CA ASP A 130 9.62 5.34 9.27
C ASP A 130 8.11 5.14 9.55
N GLY A 131 7.57 3.95 9.25
CA GLY A 131 6.21 3.53 9.56
C GLY A 131 5.13 4.05 8.60
N ARG A 132 5.50 4.72 7.50
CA ARG A 132 4.53 5.11 6.46
C ARG A 132 4.19 3.92 5.58
N LEU A 133 2.94 3.84 5.14
CA LEU A 133 2.52 2.89 4.12
C LEU A 133 2.91 3.42 2.73
N CYS A 134 3.90 2.79 2.10
CA CYS A 134 4.25 3.05 0.71
C CYS A 134 3.34 2.23 -0.20
N ILE A 135 2.72 2.87 -1.16
CA ILE A 135 1.92 2.23 -2.21
C ILE A 135 2.54 2.56 -3.55
N LYS A 136 3.07 1.55 -4.22
CA LYS A 136 3.65 1.64 -5.55
C LYS A 136 2.63 1.20 -6.59
N GLY A 137 2.28 2.08 -7.51
CA GLY A 137 1.50 1.78 -8.70
C GLY A 137 2.39 1.57 -9.91
N THR A 138 2.08 0.57 -10.74
CA THR A 138 2.79 0.29 -12.00
C THR A 138 1.80 0.20 -13.15
N LEU A 139 2.00 1.03 -14.16
CA LEU A 139 1.18 1.07 -15.38
C LEU A 139 2.09 1.25 -16.59
N PHE A 140 2.01 0.34 -17.58
CA PHE A 140 2.85 0.35 -18.79
C PHE A 140 4.36 0.49 -18.50
N GLY A 141 4.86 -0.17 -17.44
CA GLY A 141 6.26 -0.11 -17.04
C GLY A 141 6.67 1.16 -16.26
N ILE A 142 5.78 2.14 -16.13
CA ILE A 142 6.00 3.35 -15.34
C ILE A 142 5.53 3.09 -13.91
N CYS A 143 6.38 3.44 -12.94
CA CYS A 143 6.11 3.27 -11.52
C CYS A 143 5.97 4.62 -10.83
N GLU A 144 4.94 4.77 -10.01
CA GLU A 144 4.77 5.88 -9.09
C GLU A 144 4.56 5.34 -7.67
N SER A 145 5.14 6.01 -6.68
CA SER A 145 4.94 5.68 -5.27
C SER A 145 4.30 6.83 -4.53
N VAL A 146 3.31 6.50 -3.70
CA VAL A 146 2.68 7.43 -2.77
C VAL A 146 2.86 6.90 -1.35
N TYR A 147 2.85 7.80 -0.37
CA TYR A 147 3.07 7.46 1.03
C TYR A 147 1.88 7.93 1.85
N TRP A 148 1.27 6.98 2.57
CA TRP A 148 0.17 7.26 3.47
C TRP A 148 0.65 7.20 4.91
N GLN A 149 0.26 8.20 5.70
CA GLN A 149 0.53 8.25 7.13
C GLN A 149 -0.64 7.61 7.88
N ARG A 150 -0.35 6.64 8.76
CA ARG A 150 -1.36 6.07 9.64
C ARG A 150 -1.84 7.13 10.64
N LEU A 151 -3.12 7.21 10.81
CA LEU A 151 -3.76 8.03 11.85
C LEU A 151 -3.93 7.20 13.14
N PRO A 152 -3.93 7.88 14.30
CA PRO A 152 -4.19 7.24 15.60
C PRO A 152 -5.51 6.50 15.65
#